data_6e8363625186e58998bd44fb06cff007
#
_entry.id   6e8363625186e58998bd44fb06cff007
#
_cell.length_a   1.000
_cell.length_b   1.000
_cell.length_c   1.000
_cell.angle_alpha   90.00
_cell.angle_beta   90.00
_cell.angle_gamma   90.00
#
_symmetry.space_group_name_H-M   'P 1'
#
loop_
_entity.id
_entity.type
_entity.pdbx_description
1 polymer ?
#
loop_
_entity_poly.entity_id
_entity_poly.type
_entity_poly.pdbx_seq_one_letter_code
_entity_poly.pdbx_strand_id
1 'polypeptide(L)' 'MRIKASEVKVGMRVWSKTLGEYFIVTEIRNNGEEITLSDGIFSMIGSTDAVVRIKQ' A
#
# COMPACT_ATOMS: atom_id res chain seq x y z
N MET A 1 -1.12 -4.69 12.21
CA MET A 1 -2.15 -5.45 11.51
C MET A 1 -1.73 -5.68 10.07
N ARG A 2 -2.05 -6.84 9.52
CA ARG A 2 -1.69 -7.19 8.13
C ARG A 2 -2.94 -7.49 7.34
N ILE A 3 -3.01 -6.92 6.14
CA ILE A 3 -4.14 -7.14 5.23
C ILE A 3 -3.59 -7.36 3.82
N LYS A 4 -4.46 -7.82 2.92
CA LYS A 4 -4.09 -7.92 1.50
C LYS A 4 -3.97 -6.52 0.91
N ALA A 5 -3.05 -6.34 -0.03
CA ALA A 5 -2.87 -5.05 -0.70
C ALA A 5 -4.17 -4.56 -1.34
N SER A 6 -4.98 -5.48 -1.87
CA SER A 6 -6.28 -5.15 -2.47
C SER A 6 -7.28 -4.58 -1.46
N GLU A 7 -7.04 -4.76 -0.16
CA GLU A 7 -7.93 -4.27 0.90
C GLU A 7 -7.51 -2.91 1.43
N VAL A 8 -6.39 -2.37 0.97
CA VAL A 8 -5.91 -1.06 1.38
C VAL A 8 -6.79 0.03 0.79
N LYS A 9 -7.09 1.04 1.59
CA LYS A 9 -7.88 2.19 1.18
C LYS A 9 -7.10 3.48 1.40
N VAL A 10 -7.48 4.51 0.66
CA VAL A 10 -6.90 5.85 0.82
C VAL A 10 -7.07 6.30 2.29
N GLY A 11 -6.01 6.87 2.84
CA GLY A 11 -5.96 7.29 4.23
C GLY A 11 -5.32 6.30 5.17
N MET A 12 -5.15 5.06 4.74
CA MET A 12 -4.46 4.06 5.55
C MET A 12 -2.95 4.30 5.55
N ARG A 13 -2.31 3.91 6.65
CA ARG A 13 -0.86 3.96 6.78
C ARG A 13 -0.31 2.57 6.52
N VAL A 14 0.58 2.48 5.54
CA VAL A 14 1.17 1.21 5.09
C VAL A 14 2.66 1.23 5.32
N TRP A 15 3.19 0.13 5.83
CA TRP A 15 4.63 -0.01 6.05
C TRP A 15 5.36 -0.13 4.72
N SER A 16 6.42 0.66 4.56
CA SER A 16 7.33 0.53 3.44
C SER A 16 8.69 0.06 3.92
N LYS A 17 9.10 -1.10 3.44
CA LYS A 17 10.42 -1.63 3.74
C LYS A 17 11.53 -0.76 3.12
N THR A 18 11.25 -0.18 1.96
CA THR A 18 12.18 0.69 1.26
C THR A 18 12.41 1.99 2.03
N LEU A 19 11.33 2.59 2.54
CA LEU A 19 11.43 3.83 3.33
C LEU A 19 11.82 3.57 4.77
N GLY A 20 11.58 2.36 5.28
CA GLY A 20 11.77 2.04 6.69
C GLY A 20 10.77 2.73 7.60
N GLU A 21 9.61 3.11 7.06
CA GLU A 21 8.57 3.78 7.83
C GLU A 21 7.21 3.59 7.17
N TYR A 22 6.16 3.98 7.89
CA TYR A 22 4.80 3.99 7.35
C TYR A 22 4.60 5.21 6.46
N PHE A 23 3.83 5.04 5.39
CA PHE A 23 3.40 6.17 4.56
C PHE A 23 1.88 6.17 4.47
N ILE A 24 1.31 7.35 4.25
CA ILE A 24 -0.14 7.51 4.11
C ILE A 24 -0.50 7.34 2.65
N VAL A 25 -1.38 6.38 2.36
CA VAL A 25 -1.84 6.13 1.00
C VAL A 25 -2.79 7.23 0.58
N THR A 26 -2.45 7.95 -0.48
CA THR A 26 -3.29 9.01 -1.04
C THR A 26 -3.83 8.62 -2.41
N GLU A 27 -3.22 7.64 -3.07
CA GLU A 27 -3.63 7.21 -4.39
C GLU A 27 -3.45 5.70 -4.53
N ILE A 28 -4.41 5.03 -5.13
CA ILE A 28 -4.39 3.59 -5.36
C ILE A 28 -4.73 3.33 -6.82
N ARG A 29 -3.92 2.50 -7.47
CA ARG A 29 -4.20 2.00 -8.82
C ARG A 29 -4.18 0.49 -8.77
N ASN A 30 -5.23 -0.13 -9.25
CA ASN A 30 -5.38 -1.58 -9.25
C ASN A 30 -5.81 -2.02 -10.64
N ASN A 31 -4.98 -2.82 -11.30
CA ASN A 31 -5.29 -3.33 -12.64
C ASN A 31 -5.76 -4.79 -12.62
N GLY A 32 -6.04 -5.33 -11.44
CA GLY A 32 -6.49 -6.70 -11.26
C GLY A 32 -5.38 -7.69 -10.92
N GLU A 33 -4.19 -7.47 -11.42
CA GLU A 33 -3.03 -8.33 -11.14
C GLU A 33 -2.02 -7.64 -10.21
N GLU A 34 -1.83 -6.35 -10.44
CA GLU A 34 -0.91 -5.55 -9.63
C GLU A 34 -1.65 -4.35 -9.05
N ILE A 35 -1.18 -3.93 -7.89
CA ILE A 35 -1.70 -2.75 -7.22
C ILE A 35 -0.56 -1.80 -6.91
N THR A 36 -0.80 -0.51 -7.14
CA THR A 36 0.14 0.55 -6.79
C THR A 36 -0.46 1.38 -5.66
N LEU A 37 0.31 1.50 -4.59
CA LEU A 37 -0.05 2.33 -3.43
C LEU A 37 0.93 3.50 -3.40
N SER A 38 0.41 4.72 -3.37
CA SER A 38 1.24 5.92 -3.47
C SER A 38 0.84 6.96 -2.44
N ASP A 39 1.82 7.75 -2.01
CA ASP A 39 1.58 8.94 -1.17
C ASP A 39 1.72 10.24 -1.97
N GLY A 40 1.83 10.13 -3.30
CA GLY A 40 2.04 11.27 -4.19
C GLY A 40 3.51 11.48 -4.57
N ILE A 41 4.44 10.94 -3.80
CA ILE A 41 5.88 11.05 -4.04
C ILE A 41 6.48 9.66 -4.19
N PHE A 42 6.17 8.78 -3.24
CA PHE A 42 6.63 7.41 -3.19
C PHE A 42 5.52 6.47 -3.68
N SER A 43 5.89 5.44 -4.42
CA SER A 43 4.94 4.43 -4.88
C SER A 43 5.46 3.03 -4.59
N MET A 44 4.56 2.15 -4.17
CA MET A 44 4.82 0.72 -4.01
C MET A 44 3.96 -0.02 -5.01
N ILE A 45 4.58 -0.97 -5.72
CA ILE A 45 3.86 -1.83 -6.67
C ILE A 45 4.03 -3.27 -6.19
N GLY A 46 2.94 -4.01 -6.19
CA GLY A 46 2.97 -5.41 -5.82
C GLY A 46 1.75 -6.15 -6.31
N SER A 47 1.71 -7.44 -5.99
CA SER A 47 0.54 -8.26 -6.29
C SER A 47 -0.65 -7.84 -5.43
N THR A 48 -1.85 -7.91 -6.00
CA THR A 48 -3.10 -7.61 -5.27
C THR A 48 -3.28 -8.53 -4.05
N ASP A 49 -2.71 -9.72 -4.09
CA ASP A 49 -2.79 -10.70 -2.99
C ASP A 49 -1.65 -10.56 -1.99
N ALA A 50 -0.69 -9.67 -2.24
CA ALA A 50 0.42 -9.47 -1.31
C ALA A 50 -0.09 -8.95 0.02
N VAL A 51 0.51 -9.45 1.11
CA VAL A 51 0.17 -9.00 2.46
C VAL A 51 1.01 -7.78 2.80
N VAL A 52 0.35 -6.75 3.29
CA VAL A 52 0.99 -5.51 3.71
C VAL A 52 0.70 -5.25 5.19
N ARG A 53 1.62 -4.57 5.84
CA ARG A 53 1.45 -4.16 7.24
C ARG A 53 0.83 -2.77 7.26
N ILE A 54 -0.23 -2.61 8.03
CA ILE A 54 -0.87 -1.32 8.22
C ILE A 54 -0.81 -0.92 9.69
N LYS A 55 -0.88 0.39 9.92
CA LYS A 55 -0.94 0.97 11.26
C LYS A 55 -2.33 1.57 11.46
N GLN A 56 -2.95 1.19 12.54
CA GLN A 56 -4.24 1.77 12.92
C GLN A 56 -4.09 2.99 13.79
#